data_1d988389343af620973a6ba0192a5e69
#
_entry.id   1d988389343af620973a6ba0192a5e69
#
_cell.length_a   1.000
_cell.length_b   1.000
_cell.length_c   1.000
_cell.angle_alpha   90.00
_cell.angle_beta   90.00
_cell.angle_gamma   90.00
#
_symmetry.space_group_name_H-M   'P 1'
#
loop_
_entity.id
_entity.type
_entity.pdbx_description
1 polymer ?
#
loop_
_entity_poly.entity_id
_entity_poly.type
_entity_poly.pdbx_seq_one_letter_code
_entity_poly.pdbx_strand_id
1 'polypeptide(L)'
;LPRKIFALLFAAILVLTGCSVPSEQSASTASISETFQAPSATDQDLIIDLASTTSKKVNPGAKLNGPKALNMLKALPVKGKAPATGYNRKKKFGNGWKDFDRDKCDERQDTLSRDMSKVKFKDRKKCTVASGTLHDKYTGKKISWKVKSGSVDIDHVVALKNSWISGAQKLSQAQRQALANDPLNLIAADASANRQKGDKNAAEWLPRNKSFRCQYVATQISVKKKYALSVTKAEKNAMTKVLNTCRNQKGAKVTAIKPAGNQKKAAPKKSASTVKGTVHPGSYCKKADKGRHGKAKSGKVYTCKYDANGKLRWRA
;
A
#
# COMPACT_ATOMS: atom_id res chain seq x y z
N LEU A 1 -16.00 -18.27 -61.28
CA LEU A 1 -16.59 -19.59 -60.98
C LEU A 1 -17.02 -19.65 -59.51
N PRO A 2 -18.34 -19.85 -59.20
CA PRO A 2 -18.85 -19.87 -57.83
C PRO A 2 -18.87 -21.32 -57.28
N ARG A 3 -18.62 -21.49 -56.00
CA ARG A 3 -18.89 -22.76 -55.28
C ARG A 3 -19.69 -22.44 -53.99
N LYS A 4 -20.96 -22.67 -54.04
CA LYS A 4 -21.86 -23.69 -53.51
C LYS A 4 -21.84 -23.86 -51.98
N ILE A 5 -22.92 -23.35 -51.45
CA ILE A 5 -23.47 -23.48 -50.09
C ILE A 5 -23.87 -24.98 -49.88
N PHE A 6 -23.53 -25.57 -48.76
CA PHE A 6 -24.17 -26.75 -48.20
C PHE A 6 -24.76 -26.41 -46.83
N ALA A 7 -26.04 -26.38 -46.78
CA ALA A 7 -26.85 -26.34 -45.57
C ALA A 7 -27.10 -27.80 -45.12
N LEU A 8 -26.81 -28.14 -43.89
CA LEU A 8 -27.23 -29.37 -43.24
C LEU A 8 -28.14 -29.02 -42.06
N LEU A 9 -29.41 -29.35 -42.28
CA LEU A 9 -30.45 -29.40 -41.25
C LEU A 9 -30.21 -30.62 -40.37
N PHE A 10 -30.12 -30.44 -39.05
CA PHE A 10 -30.32 -31.52 -38.10
C PHE A 10 -31.56 -31.22 -37.23
N ALA A 11 -32.48 -32.15 -37.30
CA ALA A 11 -33.74 -32.16 -36.56
C ALA A 11 -33.47 -32.44 -35.07
N ALA A 12 -34.08 -31.68 -34.21
CA ALA A 12 -34.08 -31.90 -32.77
C ALA A 12 -35.19 -32.88 -32.37
N ILE A 13 -34.86 -33.94 -31.72
CA ILE A 13 -35.81 -34.83 -31.02
C ILE A 13 -35.82 -34.41 -29.56
N LEU A 14 -36.97 -33.91 -29.10
CA LEU A 14 -37.26 -33.64 -27.67
C LEU A 14 -37.59 -34.97 -26.99
N VAL A 15 -36.78 -35.37 -26.01
CA VAL A 15 -37.14 -36.39 -25.03
C VAL A 15 -37.36 -35.67 -23.69
N LEU A 16 -38.61 -35.64 -23.27
CA LEU A 16 -39.06 -35.17 -21.95
C LEU A 16 -38.87 -36.30 -20.95
N THR A 17 -37.83 -36.21 -20.10
CA THR A 17 -37.75 -37.00 -18.87
C THR A 17 -37.89 -36.05 -17.70
N GLY A 18 -38.97 -36.20 -16.94
CA GLY A 18 -39.18 -35.52 -15.68
C GLY A 18 -38.20 -35.98 -14.62
N CYS A 19 -37.50 -35.04 -14.00
CA CYS A 19 -36.78 -35.23 -12.74
C CYS A 19 -37.34 -34.30 -11.70
N SER A 20 -37.84 -34.88 -10.63
CA SER A 20 -38.30 -34.25 -9.39
C SER A 20 -37.14 -33.46 -8.75
N VAL A 21 -37.41 -32.21 -8.41
CA VAL A 21 -36.49 -31.31 -7.72
C VAL A 21 -36.58 -31.55 -6.21
N PRO A 22 -35.49 -31.85 -5.50
CA PRO A 22 -35.49 -31.77 -4.04
C PRO A 22 -35.47 -30.30 -3.59
N SER A 23 -36.31 -29.98 -2.61
CA SER A 23 -36.39 -28.68 -1.97
C SER A 23 -35.06 -28.22 -1.41
N GLU A 24 -34.51 -27.14 -1.93
CA GLU A 24 -33.36 -26.45 -1.35
C GLU A 24 -33.75 -25.79 -0.03
N GLN A 25 -33.13 -26.27 1.03
CA GLN A 25 -33.08 -25.55 2.30
C GLN A 25 -32.27 -24.25 2.11
N SER A 26 -32.90 -23.13 2.40
CA SER A 26 -32.31 -21.81 2.42
C SER A 26 -31.12 -21.77 3.41
N ALA A 27 -29.92 -21.83 2.88
CA ALA A 27 -28.72 -21.48 3.65
C ALA A 27 -28.74 -19.99 3.89
N SER A 28 -28.93 -19.59 5.15
CA SER A 28 -28.78 -18.22 5.64
C SER A 28 -27.35 -17.75 5.37
N THR A 29 -27.17 -16.92 4.36
CA THR A 29 -25.93 -16.18 4.12
C THR A 29 -25.80 -15.10 5.20
N ALA A 30 -25.06 -15.40 6.26
CA ALA A 30 -24.59 -14.39 7.17
C ALA A 30 -23.65 -13.45 6.39
N SER A 31 -24.16 -12.28 5.99
CA SER A 31 -23.37 -11.19 5.46
C SER A 31 -22.47 -10.65 6.56
N ILE A 32 -21.19 -11.05 6.55
CA ILE A 32 -20.17 -10.41 7.38
C ILE A 32 -19.95 -9.02 6.79
N SER A 33 -20.62 -8.04 7.35
CA SER A 33 -20.36 -6.62 7.14
C SER A 33 -19.02 -6.28 7.79
N GLU A 34 -17.90 -6.41 7.06
CA GLU A 34 -16.64 -5.83 7.49
C GLU A 34 -16.78 -4.30 7.49
N THR A 35 -17.14 -3.75 8.63
CA THR A 35 -17.12 -2.30 8.87
C THR A 35 -15.70 -1.79 8.64
N PHE A 36 -15.58 -0.90 7.68
CA PHE A 36 -14.34 -0.18 7.36
C PHE A 36 -14.01 0.77 8.54
N GLN A 37 -13.21 0.30 9.47
CA GLN A 37 -12.77 1.08 10.61
C GLN A 37 -11.63 2.00 10.16
N ALA A 38 -11.82 3.31 10.27
CA ALA A 38 -10.76 4.28 10.06
C ALA A 38 -9.58 3.96 11.00
N PRO A 39 -8.31 4.10 10.55
CA PRO A 39 -7.15 3.81 11.39
C PRO A 39 -7.20 4.67 12.65
N SER A 40 -6.88 4.06 13.80
CA SER A 40 -6.78 4.76 15.07
C SER A 40 -5.65 5.80 15.05
N ALA A 41 -5.69 6.81 15.93
CA ALA A 41 -4.63 7.83 16.02
C ALA A 41 -3.24 7.19 16.19
N THR A 42 -3.13 6.08 16.90
CA THR A 42 -1.90 5.29 17.07
C THR A 42 -1.42 4.63 15.77
N ASP A 43 -2.35 4.23 14.89
CA ASP A 43 -1.99 3.69 13.58
C ASP A 43 -1.51 4.78 12.62
N GLN A 44 -2.05 6.00 12.74
CA GLN A 44 -1.59 7.14 11.96
C GLN A 44 -0.18 7.59 12.38
N ASP A 45 0.14 7.60 13.67
CA ASP A 45 1.47 7.92 14.17
C ASP A 45 2.49 6.87 13.72
N LEU A 46 2.14 5.60 13.70
CA LEU A 46 2.98 4.52 13.17
C LEU A 46 3.21 4.65 11.66
N ILE A 47 2.19 5.07 10.89
CA ILE A 47 2.29 5.33 9.46
C ILE A 47 3.27 6.46 9.19
N ILE A 48 3.18 7.55 9.96
CA ILE A 48 4.03 8.72 9.83
C ILE A 48 5.47 8.38 10.19
N ASP A 49 5.71 7.65 11.26
CA ASP A 49 7.04 7.22 11.66
C ASP A 49 7.67 6.30 10.60
N LEU A 50 6.89 5.40 10.00
CA LEU A 50 7.33 4.54 8.90
C LEU A 50 7.61 5.30 7.59
N ALA A 51 6.88 6.38 7.31
CA ALA A 51 7.11 7.22 6.15
C ALA A 51 8.26 8.22 6.40
N SER A 52 8.34 8.81 7.61
CA SER A 52 9.37 9.79 7.99
C SER A 52 10.77 9.19 8.10
N THR A 53 10.91 7.89 8.35
CA THR A 53 12.22 7.20 8.29
C THR A 53 12.84 7.20 6.88
N THR A 54 12.04 7.56 5.86
CA THR A 54 12.55 7.85 4.52
C THR A 54 12.46 9.37 4.33
N SER A 55 13.58 10.07 4.48
CA SER A 55 13.66 11.53 4.28
C SER A 55 12.94 11.96 2.99
N LYS A 56 12.15 13.05 3.02
CA LYS A 56 11.60 13.74 1.82
C LYS A 56 12.60 13.87 0.66
N LYS A 57 13.90 13.88 0.98
CA LYS A 57 15.00 14.01 0.01
C LYS A 57 15.34 12.71 -0.71
N VAL A 58 14.77 11.56 -0.33
CA VAL A 58 15.02 10.30 -1.05
C VAL A 58 14.17 10.27 -2.31
N ASN A 59 14.84 10.46 -3.42
CA ASN A 59 14.24 10.44 -4.74
C ASN A 59 14.68 9.15 -5.46
N PRO A 60 13.76 8.27 -5.92
CA PRO A 60 14.10 7.11 -6.75
C PRO A 60 14.88 7.46 -8.01
N GLY A 61 14.72 8.67 -8.52
CA GLY A 61 15.44 9.20 -9.66
C GLY A 61 16.82 9.78 -9.36
N ALA A 62 17.19 9.96 -8.08
CA ALA A 62 18.45 10.54 -7.64
C ALA A 62 19.40 9.50 -7.06
N LYS A 63 20.68 9.88 -6.91
CA LYS A 63 21.73 9.00 -6.36
C LYS A 63 21.40 8.55 -4.94
N LEU A 64 21.35 7.24 -4.70
CA LEU A 64 21.17 6.65 -3.38
C LEU A 64 22.52 6.53 -2.64
N ASN A 65 22.51 6.66 -1.33
CA ASN A 65 23.69 6.78 -0.49
C ASN A 65 23.85 5.69 0.60
N GLY A 66 23.03 4.64 0.51
CA GLY A 66 23.07 3.51 1.44
C GLY A 66 24.14 2.45 1.11
N PRO A 67 23.97 1.21 1.59
CA PRO A 67 24.86 0.09 1.26
C PRO A 67 24.83 -0.27 -0.23
N LYS A 68 25.84 -1.03 -0.69
CA LYS A 68 25.85 -1.57 -2.07
C LYS A 68 24.58 -2.40 -2.33
N ALA A 69 23.88 -2.11 -3.43
CA ALA A 69 22.62 -2.75 -3.78
C ALA A 69 22.76 -4.28 -3.95
N LEU A 70 23.89 -4.76 -4.47
CA LEU A 70 24.19 -6.19 -4.54
C LEU A 70 24.19 -6.87 -3.16
N ASN A 71 24.78 -6.23 -2.13
CA ASN A 71 24.78 -6.78 -0.78
C ASN A 71 23.37 -6.79 -0.18
N MET A 72 22.61 -5.72 -0.44
CA MET A 72 21.20 -5.68 -0.02
C MET A 72 20.37 -6.77 -0.71
N LEU A 73 20.57 -7.02 -2.02
CA LEU A 73 19.89 -8.06 -2.77
C LEU A 73 20.22 -9.48 -2.26
N LYS A 74 21.48 -9.73 -1.89
CA LYS A 74 21.87 -11.02 -1.29
C LYS A 74 21.08 -11.33 -0.03
N ALA A 75 20.79 -10.33 0.77
CA ALA A 75 20.05 -10.45 2.05
C ALA A 75 18.53 -10.52 1.89
N LEU A 76 17.97 -10.28 0.70
CA LEU A 76 16.51 -10.40 0.50
C LEU A 76 16.07 -11.88 0.49
N PRO A 77 14.94 -12.20 1.14
CA PRO A 77 14.37 -13.54 1.07
C PRO A 77 13.98 -13.91 -0.37
N VAL A 78 14.34 -15.12 -0.80
CA VAL A 78 13.91 -15.68 -2.09
C VAL A 78 12.71 -16.58 -1.85
N LYS A 79 11.56 -16.25 -2.46
CA LYS A 79 10.30 -16.99 -2.32
C LYS A 79 9.54 -16.97 -3.64
N GLY A 80 8.68 -17.99 -3.87
CA GLY A 80 7.68 -17.95 -4.94
C GLY A 80 6.69 -16.79 -4.75
N LYS A 81 5.99 -16.41 -5.81
CA LYS A 81 4.88 -15.46 -5.73
C LYS A 81 3.76 -16.04 -4.85
N ALA A 82 3.32 -15.33 -3.84
CA ALA A 82 2.14 -15.70 -3.08
C ALA A 82 0.87 -15.51 -3.94
N PRO A 83 -0.24 -16.22 -3.66
CA PRO A 83 -1.51 -16.00 -4.35
C PRO A 83 -1.94 -14.54 -4.28
N ALA A 84 -2.57 -14.05 -5.35
CA ALA A 84 -3.13 -12.69 -5.38
C ALA A 84 -4.49 -12.59 -4.66
N THR A 85 -5.01 -13.71 -4.14
CA THR A 85 -6.28 -13.77 -3.42
C THR A 85 -6.38 -12.68 -2.35
N GLY A 86 -7.53 -12.02 -2.29
CA GLY A 86 -7.78 -10.92 -1.34
C GLY A 86 -7.10 -9.60 -1.70
N TYR A 87 -6.39 -9.50 -2.83
CA TYR A 87 -5.88 -8.22 -3.28
C TYR A 87 -7.02 -7.29 -3.69
N ASN A 88 -7.07 -6.15 -3.07
CA ASN A 88 -7.89 -5.01 -3.47
C ASN A 88 -7.10 -3.75 -3.15
N ARG A 89 -6.72 -2.98 -4.19
CA ARG A 89 -5.85 -1.81 -4.01
C ARG A 89 -6.42 -0.83 -2.98
N LYS A 90 -7.67 -0.43 -3.13
CA LYS A 90 -8.31 0.56 -2.25
C LYS A 90 -8.47 0.05 -0.82
N LYS A 91 -9.02 -1.17 -0.65
CA LYS A 91 -9.24 -1.77 0.68
C LYS A 91 -7.95 -2.10 1.41
N LYS A 92 -6.89 -2.54 0.71
CA LYS A 92 -5.66 -3.05 1.35
C LYS A 92 -4.56 -2.00 1.48
N PHE A 93 -4.46 -1.03 0.55
CA PHE A 93 -3.42 0.00 0.54
C PHE A 93 -3.94 1.43 0.76
N GLY A 94 -5.24 1.58 1.00
CA GLY A 94 -5.88 2.87 1.21
C GLY A 94 -6.42 3.50 -0.06
N ASN A 95 -7.32 4.46 0.12
CA ASN A 95 -7.94 5.20 -0.96
C ASN A 95 -7.27 6.57 -1.11
N GLY A 96 -6.70 6.82 -2.28
CA GLY A 96 -6.07 8.10 -2.60
C GLY A 96 -4.68 8.29 -2.00
N TRP A 97 -4.14 9.46 -2.28
CA TRP A 97 -2.87 9.92 -1.78
C TRP A 97 -3.05 10.54 -0.38
N LYS A 98 -2.04 10.41 0.47
CA LYS A 98 -2.05 10.90 1.84
C LYS A 98 -0.94 11.92 2.00
N ASP A 99 -1.12 12.80 2.96
CA ASP A 99 -0.11 13.70 3.46
C ASP A 99 0.55 13.03 4.68
N PHE A 100 1.68 12.36 4.47
CA PHE A 100 2.37 11.64 5.53
C PHE A 100 3.38 12.48 6.28
N ASP A 101 3.92 13.51 5.65
CA ASP A 101 4.91 14.38 6.28
C ASP A 101 4.30 15.64 6.90
N ARG A 102 2.97 15.79 6.81
CA ARG A 102 2.16 16.86 7.41
C ARG A 102 2.52 18.26 6.90
N ASP A 103 2.97 18.37 5.67
CA ASP A 103 3.22 19.66 5.04
C ASP A 103 1.98 20.25 4.35
N LYS A 104 0.84 19.56 4.43
CA LYS A 104 -0.48 19.87 3.85
C LYS A 104 -0.58 19.60 2.35
N CYS A 105 0.43 18.97 1.75
CA CYS A 105 0.40 18.45 0.39
C CYS A 105 0.22 16.92 0.43
N ASP A 106 -0.34 16.33 -0.60
CA ASP A 106 -0.39 14.88 -0.71
C ASP A 106 0.84 14.34 -1.44
N GLU A 107 1.21 13.09 -1.17
CA GLU A 107 2.41 12.45 -1.72
C GLU A 107 2.45 12.44 -3.26
N ARG A 108 1.31 12.57 -3.94
CA ARG A 108 1.28 12.72 -5.40
C ARG A 108 1.82 14.09 -5.81
N GLN A 109 1.41 15.13 -5.12
CA GLN A 109 1.83 16.50 -5.42
C GLN A 109 3.31 16.69 -5.07
N ASP A 110 3.75 16.10 -3.96
CA ASP A 110 5.16 16.13 -3.57
C ASP A 110 6.03 15.41 -4.58
N THR A 111 5.59 14.23 -5.06
CA THR A 111 6.29 13.50 -6.12
C THR A 111 6.38 14.29 -7.42
N LEU A 112 5.30 14.95 -7.84
CA LEU A 112 5.31 15.82 -9.03
C LEU A 112 6.25 17.00 -8.85
N SER A 113 6.17 17.68 -7.71
CA SER A 113 7.01 18.85 -7.39
C SER A 113 8.49 18.46 -7.32
N ARG A 114 8.81 17.30 -6.74
CA ARG A 114 10.17 16.78 -6.60
C ARG A 114 10.82 16.36 -7.93
N ASP A 115 10.05 15.70 -8.79
CA ASP A 115 10.57 15.01 -9.98
C ASP A 115 10.55 15.89 -11.24
N MET A 116 9.78 16.99 -11.22
CA MET A 116 9.70 17.93 -12.34
C MET A 116 10.57 19.15 -12.15
N SER A 117 10.97 19.73 -13.24
CA SER A 117 11.57 21.08 -13.32
C SER A 117 10.54 22.08 -13.85
N LYS A 118 10.80 23.38 -13.69
CA LYS A 118 9.93 24.48 -14.14
C LYS A 118 8.49 24.34 -13.64
N VAL A 119 8.34 23.89 -12.37
CA VAL A 119 7.05 23.64 -11.75
C VAL A 119 6.28 24.94 -11.55
N LYS A 120 5.02 24.95 -11.99
CA LYS A 120 4.04 25.99 -11.66
C LYS A 120 2.97 25.38 -10.76
N PHE A 121 2.55 26.13 -9.76
CA PHE A 121 1.53 25.73 -8.80
C PHE A 121 0.22 26.46 -9.05
N LYS A 122 -0.89 25.85 -8.66
CA LYS A 122 -2.23 26.47 -8.72
C LYS A 122 -2.51 27.36 -7.52
N ASP A 123 -1.87 27.07 -6.40
CA ASP A 123 -2.15 27.70 -5.12
C ASP A 123 -0.90 28.37 -4.52
N ARG A 124 -1.14 29.37 -3.64
CA ARG A 124 -0.08 30.13 -2.96
C ARG A 124 0.76 29.26 -2.00
N LYS A 125 0.21 28.15 -1.51
CA LYS A 125 0.90 27.23 -0.59
C LYS A 125 1.89 26.31 -1.32
N LYS A 126 1.92 26.38 -2.67
CA LYS A 126 2.78 25.55 -3.52
C LYS A 126 2.57 24.03 -3.31
N CYS A 127 1.33 23.63 -3.03
CA CYS A 127 0.95 22.22 -2.92
C CYS A 127 0.46 21.63 -4.24
N THR A 128 -0.44 22.33 -4.94
CA THR A 128 -1.08 21.75 -6.14
C THR A 128 -0.29 22.09 -7.39
N VAL A 129 0.42 21.14 -7.95
CA VAL A 129 1.18 21.32 -9.19
C VAL A 129 0.22 21.49 -10.37
N ALA A 130 0.37 22.59 -11.11
CA ALA A 130 -0.40 22.91 -12.32
C ALA A 130 0.28 22.40 -13.59
N SER A 131 1.59 22.58 -13.69
CA SER A 131 2.41 22.16 -14.83
C SER A 131 3.87 22.04 -14.44
N GLY A 132 4.64 21.37 -15.29
CA GLY A 132 6.08 21.21 -15.14
C GLY A 132 6.71 20.47 -16.32
N THR A 133 8.01 20.27 -16.26
CA THR A 133 8.75 19.48 -17.24
C THR A 133 9.34 18.27 -16.53
N LEU A 134 8.94 17.07 -16.95
CA LEU A 134 9.49 15.80 -16.49
C LEU A 134 10.61 15.34 -17.42
N HIS A 135 11.79 15.09 -16.86
CA HIS A 135 12.82 14.29 -17.52
C HIS A 135 12.60 12.82 -17.12
N ASP A 136 11.72 12.15 -17.87
CA ASP A 136 11.23 10.84 -17.52
C ASP A 136 12.34 9.79 -17.42
N LYS A 137 12.46 9.18 -16.27
CA LYS A 137 13.50 8.18 -15.98
C LYS A 137 13.26 6.86 -16.70
N TYR A 138 12.01 6.51 -17.00
CA TYR A 138 11.68 5.23 -17.62
C TYR A 138 11.99 5.19 -19.11
N THR A 139 11.73 6.27 -19.81
CA THR A 139 11.93 6.37 -21.27
C THR A 139 13.15 7.19 -21.67
N GLY A 140 13.66 8.06 -20.79
CA GLY A 140 14.68 9.07 -21.08
C GLY A 140 14.14 10.31 -21.81
N LYS A 141 12.84 10.39 -22.04
CA LYS A 141 12.20 11.50 -22.75
C LYS A 141 11.98 12.72 -21.86
N LYS A 142 11.93 13.88 -22.47
CA LYS A 142 11.46 15.12 -21.87
C LYS A 142 9.97 15.28 -22.14
N ILE A 143 9.14 15.43 -21.10
CA ILE A 143 7.70 15.55 -21.19
C ILE A 143 7.28 16.89 -20.60
N SER A 144 6.68 17.76 -21.43
CA SER A 144 5.99 18.94 -20.96
C SER A 144 4.62 18.52 -20.45
N TRP A 145 4.40 18.68 -19.15
CA TRP A 145 3.18 18.21 -18.50
C TRP A 145 2.33 19.37 -17.96
N LYS A 146 1.03 19.23 -18.09
CA LYS A 146 0.04 20.05 -17.39
C LYS A 146 -1.03 19.15 -16.78
N VAL A 147 -1.69 19.62 -15.74
CA VAL A 147 -2.77 18.87 -15.09
C VAL A 147 -3.82 18.45 -16.12
N LYS A 148 -4.34 17.23 -15.99
CA LYS A 148 -5.29 16.56 -16.90
C LYS A 148 -4.73 16.18 -18.30
N SER A 149 -3.44 16.37 -18.58
CA SER A 149 -2.87 15.94 -19.90
C SER A 149 -2.81 14.42 -20.06
N GLY A 150 -2.86 13.64 -18.98
CA GLY A 150 -2.77 12.18 -19.03
C GLY A 150 -1.41 11.62 -19.42
N SER A 151 -0.39 12.48 -19.63
CA SER A 151 0.94 12.06 -20.12
C SER A 151 1.90 11.59 -19.01
N VAL A 152 1.61 11.90 -17.75
CA VAL A 152 2.43 11.51 -16.57
C VAL A 152 1.56 10.90 -15.50
N ASP A 153 1.99 9.76 -14.98
CA ASP A 153 1.45 9.08 -13.81
C ASP A 153 2.44 9.16 -12.65
N ILE A 154 1.96 8.95 -11.42
CA ILE A 154 2.82 8.59 -10.30
C ILE A 154 2.82 7.06 -10.18
N ASP A 155 3.98 6.48 -10.43
CA ASP A 155 4.19 5.04 -10.34
C ASP A 155 4.77 4.63 -8.99
N HIS A 156 4.39 3.42 -8.57
CA HIS A 156 5.05 2.70 -7.49
C HIS A 156 6.18 1.85 -8.07
N VAL A 157 7.44 2.18 -7.81
CA VAL A 157 8.62 1.46 -8.34
C VAL A 157 8.53 -0.03 -8.05
N VAL A 158 8.07 -0.41 -6.85
CA VAL A 158 7.54 -1.76 -6.56
C VAL A 158 6.02 -1.67 -6.55
N ALA A 159 5.38 -2.11 -7.63
CA ALA A 159 3.94 -2.02 -7.81
C ALA A 159 3.17 -2.65 -6.62
N LEU A 160 2.02 -2.06 -6.24
CA LEU A 160 1.28 -2.50 -5.06
C LEU A 160 0.81 -3.96 -5.14
N LYS A 161 0.40 -4.44 -6.32
CA LYS A 161 0.04 -5.84 -6.51
C LYS A 161 1.29 -6.75 -6.45
N ASN A 162 2.43 -6.30 -6.99
CA ASN A 162 3.70 -6.99 -6.82
C ASN A 162 4.09 -7.07 -5.32
N SER A 163 3.97 -5.98 -4.59
CA SER A 163 4.21 -5.95 -3.15
C SER A 163 3.32 -6.96 -2.41
N TRP A 164 2.02 -7.03 -2.77
CA TRP A 164 1.07 -7.97 -2.18
C TRP A 164 1.54 -9.43 -2.32
N ILE A 165 1.85 -9.86 -3.53
CA ILE A 165 2.31 -11.24 -3.81
C ILE A 165 3.76 -11.51 -3.38
N SER A 166 4.50 -10.46 -2.99
CA SER A 166 5.86 -10.55 -2.45
C SER A 166 5.91 -10.54 -0.92
N GLY A 167 4.76 -10.47 -0.22
CA GLY A 167 4.70 -10.54 1.24
C GLY A 167 3.97 -9.42 1.95
N ALA A 168 3.50 -8.36 1.24
CA ALA A 168 2.74 -7.28 1.88
C ALA A 168 1.39 -7.75 2.47
N GLN A 169 0.95 -8.97 2.19
CA GLN A 169 -0.16 -9.62 2.88
C GLN A 169 0.06 -9.71 4.40
N LYS A 170 1.31 -9.82 4.84
CA LYS A 170 1.71 -9.92 6.26
C LYS A 170 1.85 -8.56 6.95
N LEU A 171 1.79 -7.48 6.19
CA LEU A 171 1.83 -6.13 6.71
C LEU A 171 0.47 -5.74 7.30
N SER A 172 0.46 -4.86 8.32
CA SER A 172 -0.77 -4.20 8.75
C SER A 172 -1.31 -3.29 7.63
N GLN A 173 -2.55 -2.87 7.73
CA GLN A 173 -3.10 -1.90 6.77
C GLN A 173 -2.31 -0.59 6.80
N ALA A 174 -1.93 -0.12 8.00
CA ALA A 174 -1.09 1.06 8.18
C ALA A 174 0.26 0.91 7.47
N GLN A 175 0.95 -0.23 7.63
CA GLN A 175 2.21 -0.51 6.95
C GLN A 175 2.06 -0.57 5.41
N ARG A 176 0.94 -1.10 4.91
CA ARG A 176 0.65 -1.10 3.46
C ARG A 176 0.33 0.30 2.93
N GLN A 177 -0.37 1.14 3.71
CA GLN A 177 -0.59 2.53 3.34
C GLN A 177 0.72 3.31 3.31
N ALA A 178 1.61 3.09 4.29
CA ALA A 178 2.95 3.66 4.27
C ALA A 178 3.75 3.25 3.03
N LEU A 179 3.69 1.97 2.62
CA LEU A 179 4.33 1.50 1.39
C LEU A 179 3.76 2.20 0.14
N ALA A 180 2.44 2.41 0.11
CA ALA A 180 1.75 3.05 -1.02
C ALA A 180 2.04 4.55 -1.14
N ASN A 181 2.49 5.20 -0.08
CA ASN A 181 2.78 6.62 -0.04
C ASN A 181 4.26 6.92 0.32
N ASP A 182 5.12 5.90 0.25
CA ASP A 182 6.55 6.08 0.54
C ASP A 182 7.24 6.83 -0.59
N PRO A 183 7.85 8.02 -0.34
CA PRO A 183 8.60 8.77 -1.35
C PRO A 183 9.68 7.94 -2.05
N LEU A 184 10.27 6.94 -1.37
CA LEU A 184 11.24 6.00 -1.97
C LEU A 184 10.59 5.09 -3.02
N ASN A 185 9.30 4.79 -2.90
CA ASN A 185 8.57 3.93 -3.82
C ASN A 185 7.81 4.71 -4.90
N LEU A 186 7.76 6.03 -4.84
CA LEU A 186 7.00 6.89 -5.75
C LEU A 186 7.92 7.60 -6.74
N ILE A 187 7.54 7.62 -8.01
CA ILE A 187 8.23 8.33 -9.07
C ILE A 187 7.22 8.84 -10.11
N ALA A 188 7.42 10.08 -10.57
CA ALA A 188 6.70 10.57 -11.75
C ALA A 188 7.26 9.88 -13.00
N ALA A 189 6.40 9.34 -13.85
CA ALA A 189 6.79 8.54 -15.00
C ALA A 189 5.89 8.80 -16.21
N ASP A 190 6.40 8.54 -17.40
CA ASP A 190 5.62 8.45 -18.65
C ASP A 190 4.45 7.47 -18.42
N ALA A 191 3.24 7.96 -18.66
CA ALA A 191 2.02 7.21 -18.38
C ALA A 191 1.91 5.93 -19.22
N SER A 192 2.43 5.91 -20.44
CA SER A 192 2.47 4.73 -21.29
C SER A 192 3.45 3.69 -20.76
N ALA A 193 4.67 4.12 -20.37
CA ALA A 193 5.66 3.24 -19.79
C ALA A 193 5.19 2.66 -18.44
N ASN A 194 4.51 3.48 -17.61
CA ASN A 194 3.91 3.03 -16.36
C ASN A 194 2.83 1.95 -16.60
N ARG A 195 1.94 2.15 -17.58
CA ARG A 195 0.93 1.13 -17.95
C ARG A 195 1.57 -0.15 -18.49
N GLN A 196 2.65 -0.06 -19.29
CA GLN A 196 3.39 -1.23 -19.78
C GLN A 196 4.06 -2.01 -18.62
N LYS A 197 4.59 -1.30 -17.61
CA LYS A 197 5.15 -1.89 -16.41
C LYS A 197 4.07 -2.62 -15.61
N GLY A 198 2.93 -1.99 -15.36
CA GLY A 198 1.85 -2.58 -14.57
C GLY A 198 2.35 -3.13 -13.22
N ASP A 199 2.04 -4.39 -12.93
CA ASP A 199 2.46 -5.10 -11.70
C ASP A 199 3.72 -5.97 -11.87
N LYS A 200 4.42 -5.83 -13.00
CA LYS A 200 5.62 -6.61 -13.32
C LYS A 200 6.80 -6.30 -12.41
N ASN A 201 7.60 -7.33 -12.11
CA ASN A 201 8.87 -7.22 -11.40
C ASN A 201 10.06 -7.03 -12.37
N ALA A 202 11.29 -6.96 -11.85
CA ALA A 202 12.48 -6.71 -12.65
C ALA A 202 12.84 -7.82 -13.65
N ALA A 203 12.31 -9.03 -13.51
CA ALA A 203 12.46 -10.10 -14.49
C ALA A 203 11.50 -9.96 -15.67
N GLU A 204 10.40 -9.24 -15.48
CA GLU A 204 9.31 -9.13 -16.46
C GLU A 204 9.32 -7.76 -17.17
N TRP A 205 9.89 -6.74 -16.53
CA TRP A 205 9.98 -5.40 -17.09
C TRP A 205 11.15 -4.61 -16.49
N LEU A 206 11.84 -3.87 -17.34
CA LEU A 206 12.87 -2.90 -16.97
C LEU A 206 12.67 -1.62 -17.78
N PRO A 207 13.04 -0.43 -17.25
CA PRO A 207 13.00 0.81 -18.01
C PRO A 207 13.71 0.70 -19.37
N ARG A 208 13.11 1.28 -20.41
CA ARG A 208 13.76 1.41 -21.73
C ARG A 208 15.05 2.21 -21.63
N ASN A 209 15.05 3.24 -20.80
CA ASN A 209 16.23 4.02 -20.46
C ASN A 209 17.24 3.15 -19.70
N LYS A 210 18.22 2.62 -20.43
CA LYS A 210 19.24 1.73 -19.88
C LYS A 210 20.06 2.38 -18.78
N SER A 211 20.31 3.70 -18.86
CA SER A 211 21.10 4.44 -17.85
C SER A 211 20.42 4.47 -16.49
N PHE A 212 19.09 4.34 -16.42
CA PHE A 212 18.34 4.33 -15.18
C PHE A 212 18.18 2.94 -14.54
N ARG A 213 18.49 1.85 -15.26
CA ARG A 213 18.21 0.48 -14.78
C ARG A 213 18.91 0.15 -13.47
N CYS A 214 20.15 0.57 -13.29
CA CYS A 214 20.90 0.35 -12.06
C CYS A 214 20.22 0.99 -10.85
N GLN A 215 19.85 2.27 -11.01
CA GLN A 215 19.14 3.03 -10.00
C GLN A 215 17.75 2.44 -9.73
N TYR A 216 17.01 2.09 -10.77
CA TYR A 216 15.68 1.46 -10.67
C TYR A 216 15.72 0.17 -9.85
N VAL A 217 16.63 -0.74 -10.18
CA VAL A 217 16.79 -2.01 -9.46
C VAL A 217 17.24 -1.77 -8.02
N ALA A 218 18.17 -0.86 -7.79
CA ALA A 218 18.61 -0.51 -6.43
C ALA A 218 17.47 0.07 -5.59
N THR A 219 16.57 0.85 -6.19
CA THR A 219 15.37 1.36 -5.53
C THR A 219 14.40 0.23 -5.18
N GLN A 220 14.11 -0.68 -6.14
CA GLN A 220 13.25 -1.83 -5.86
C GLN A 220 13.78 -2.69 -4.70
N ILE A 221 15.09 -2.96 -4.66
CA ILE A 221 15.74 -3.70 -3.57
C ILE A 221 15.57 -2.95 -2.25
N SER A 222 15.75 -1.65 -2.25
CA SER A 222 15.62 -0.82 -1.04
C SER A 222 14.20 -0.83 -0.49
N VAL A 223 13.19 -0.68 -1.34
CA VAL A 223 11.77 -0.79 -0.97
C VAL A 223 11.46 -2.18 -0.44
N LYS A 224 11.88 -3.24 -1.15
CA LYS A 224 11.65 -4.61 -0.70
C LYS A 224 12.32 -4.90 0.65
N LYS A 225 13.54 -4.40 0.87
CA LYS A 225 14.21 -4.51 2.17
C LYS A 225 13.45 -3.75 3.26
N LYS A 226 13.05 -2.50 3.01
CA LYS A 226 12.31 -1.67 3.97
C LYS A 226 11.02 -2.35 4.44
N TYR A 227 10.26 -2.91 3.50
CA TYR A 227 8.96 -3.52 3.78
C TYR A 227 8.99 -5.04 3.97
N ALA A 228 10.15 -5.61 4.22
CA ALA A 228 10.35 -7.05 4.46
C ALA A 228 9.70 -7.94 3.37
N LEU A 229 9.76 -7.51 2.11
CA LEU A 229 9.25 -8.23 0.96
C LEU A 229 10.29 -9.21 0.40
N SER A 230 9.82 -10.24 -0.30
CA SER A 230 10.68 -11.21 -0.99
C SER A 230 10.90 -10.86 -2.46
N VAL A 231 11.88 -11.51 -3.06
CA VAL A 231 12.08 -11.59 -4.51
C VAL A 231 11.87 -13.03 -4.98
N THR A 232 11.43 -13.23 -6.23
CA THR A 232 11.49 -14.56 -6.84
C THR A 232 12.90 -14.87 -7.30
N LYS A 233 13.22 -16.16 -7.56
CA LYS A 233 14.51 -16.56 -8.14
C LYS A 233 14.80 -15.85 -9.46
N ALA A 234 13.80 -15.78 -10.35
CA ALA A 234 13.92 -15.09 -11.64
C ALA A 234 14.17 -13.57 -11.44
N GLU A 235 13.42 -12.93 -10.53
CA GLU A 235 13.60 -11.52 -10.20
C GLU A 235 15.01 -11.24 -9.63
N LYS A 236 15.48 -12.08 -8.69
CA LYS A 236 16.84 -11.95 -8.13
C LYS A 236 17.91 -12.08 -9.20
N ASN A 237 17.77 -13.04 -10.12
CA ASN A 237 18.71 -13.22 -11.22
C ASN A 237 18.73 -12.00 -12.16
N ALA A 238 17.56 -11.48 -12.54
CA ALA A 238 17.45 -10.29 -13.38
C ALA A 238 18.08 -9.06 -12.72
N MET A 239 17.78 -8.82 -11.44
CA MET A 239 18.39 -7.74 -10.66
C MET A 239 19.92 -7.88 -10.57
N THR A 240 20.41 -9.09 -10.35
CA THR A 240 21.85 -9.39 -10.30
C THR A 240 22.52 -9.08 -11.64
N LYS A 241 21.88 -9.49 -12.76
CA LYS A 241 22.39 -9.20 -14.11
C LYS A 241 22.54 -7.70 -14.34
N VAL A 242 21.53 -6.91 -13.97
CA VAL A 242 21.61 -5.45 -14.05
C VAL A 242 22.72 -4.90 -13.17
N LEU A 243 22.77 -5.30 -11.89
CA LEU A 243 23.75 -4.74 -10.94
C LEU A 243 25.20 -5.15 -11.24
N ASN A 244 25.43 -6.24 -11.95
CA ASN A 244 26.77 -6.61 -12.41
C ASN A 244 27.35 -5.61 -13.41
N THR A 245 26.53 -4.85 -14.13
CA THR A 245 26.98 -3.74 -14.99
C THR A 245 27.32 -2.47 -14.21
N CYS A 246 26.96 -2.41 -12.91
CA CYS A 246 27.13 -1.24 -12.05
C CYS A 246 27.37 -1.65 -10.57
N ARG A 247 28.44 -2.41 -10.34
CA ARG A 247 28.72 -3.05 -9.03
C ARG A 247 28.82 -2.11 -7.83
N ASN A 248 29.09 -0.82 -8.09
CA ASN A 248 29.16 0.21 -7.04
C ASN A 248 27.82 0.93 -6.81
N GLN A 249 26.75 0.53 -7.51
CA GLN A 249 25.42 1.09 -7.30
C GLN A 249 25.00 0.91 -5.84
N LYS A 250 24.70 2.02 -5.18
CA LYS A 250 24.16 2.03 -3.81
C LYS A 250 22.65 1.91 -3.82
N GLY A 251 22.08 1.26 -2.82
CA GLY A 251 20.67 1.34 -2.46
C GLY A 251 20.40 2.51 -1.51
N ALA A 252 19.16 2.64 -1.04
CA ALA A 252 18.82 3.60 0.00
C ALA A 252 19.25 3.08 1.40
N LYS A 253 19.58 4.00 2.30
CA LYS A 253 19.74 3.69 3.72
C LYS A 253 18.36 3.48 4.32
N VAL A 254 17.97 2.24 4.57
CA VAL A 254 16.66 1.87 5.09
C VAL A 254 16.75 0.91 6.26
N THR A 255 15.83 1.04 7.22
CA THR A 255 15.59 0.08 8.29
C THR A 255 14.41 -0.80 7.89
N ALA A 256 14.54 -2.12 8.01
CA ALA A 256 13.46 -3.04 7.72
C ALA A 256 12.38 -2.95 8.80
N ILE A 257 11.13 -2.83 8.39
CA ILE A 257 9.99 -2.89 9.32
C ILE A 257 9.76 -4.34 9.80
N LYS A 258 9.13 -4.49 10.95
CA LYS A 258 8.63 -5.78 11.44
C LYS A 258 7.19 -5.95 10.92
N PRO A 259 6.90 -6.94 10.03
CA PRO A 259 5.55 -7.19 9.58
C PRO A 259 4.61 -7.53 10.74
N ALA A 260 3.41 -6.97 10.77
CA ALA A 260 2.44 -7.18 11.84
C ALA A 260 2.05 -8.67 12.01
N GLY A 261 1.97 -9.43 10.92
CA GLY A 261 1.68 -10.87 10.96
C GLY A 261 2.80 -11.73 11.59
N ASN A 262 4.01 -11.16 11.77
CA ASN A 262 5.12 -11.81 12.48
C ASN A 262 5.25 -11.32 13.92
N GLN A 263 4.48 -10.31 14.30
CA GLN A 263 4.35 -9.97 15.72
C GLN A 263 3.50 -11.07 16.33
N LYS A 264 4.02 -11.83 17.31
CA LYS A 264 3.17 -12.60 18.22
C LYS A 264 2.05 -11.65 18.59
N LYS A 265 0.76 -12.03 18.32
CA LYS A 265 -0.40 -11.24 18.75
C LYS A 265 -0.04 -10.68 20.10
N ALA A 266 0.15 -9.37 20.22
CA ALA A 266 0.34 -8.76 21.54
C ALA A 266 -0.80 -9.32 22.35
N ALA A 267 -0.48 -9.98 23.46
CA ALA A 267 -1.49 -10.53 24.35
C ALA A 267 -2.54 -9.44 24.50
N PRO A 268 -3.82 -9.74 24.35
CA PRO A 268 -4.87 -8.71 24.36
C PRO A 268 -4.51 -7.79 25.52
N LYS A 269 -4.30 -6.50 25.23
CA LYS A 269 -3.99 -5.50 26.27
C LYS A 269 -4.96 -5.85 27.38
N LYS A 270 -4.46 -6.29 28.55
CA LYS A 270 -5.27 -6.76 29.68
C LYS A 270 -6.53 -5.92 29.68
N SER A 271 -7.69 -6.55 29.54
CA SER A 271 -8.99 -5.89 29.50
C SER A 271 -8.96 -4.80 30.54
N ALA A 272 -9.31 -3.57 30.17
CA ALA A 272 -9.14 -2.42 31.04
C ALA A 272 -9.61 -2.82 32.43
N SER A 273 -8.72 -2.79 33.42
CA SER A 273 -8.99 -3.41 34.73
C SER A 273 -10.30 -2.85 35.28
N THR A 274 -11.21 -3.73 35.65
CA THR A 274 -12.49 -3.33 36.23
C THR A 274 -12.23 -2.73 37.61
N VAL A 275 -12.80 -1.55 37.89
CA VAL A 275 -12.78 -0.99 39.24
C VAL A 275 -13.58 -1.85 40.19
N LYS A 276 -13.05 -2.05 41.40
CA LYS A 276 -13.83 -2.70 42.49
C LYS A 276 -14.96 -1.78 42.90
N GLY A 277 -16.16 -2.33 42.99
CA GLY A 277 -17.37 -1.62 43.41
C GLY A 277 -18.29 -1.23 42.26
N THR A 278 -19.48 -0.73 42.61
CA THR A 278 -20.49 -0.29 41.68
C THR A 278 -20.28 1.14 41.27
N VAL A 279 -20.37 1.41 39.98
CA VAL A 279 -20.27 2.77 39.43
C VAL A 279 -21.64 3.34 39.08
N HIS A 280 -21.79 4.65 39.17
CA HIS A 280 -23.03 5.33 38.78
C HIS A 280 -22.88 5.93 37.38
N PRO A 281 -23.79 5.60 36.44
CA PRO A 281 -23.77 6.18 35.09
C PRO A 281 -23.76 7.71 35.15
N GLY A 282 -22.89 8.35 34.39
CA GLY A 282 -22.79 9.81 34.33
C GLY A 282 -22.04 10.47 35.50
N SER A 283 -21.77 9.77 36.60
CA SER A 283 -20.99 10.34 37.72
C SER A 283 -19.52 10.54 37.35
N TYR A 284 -18.83 11.41 38.08
CA TYR A 284 -17.39 11.63 37.92
C TYR A 284 -16.60 10.36 38.26
N CYS A 285 -15.50 10.14 37.55
CA CYS A 285 -14.54 9.11 37.88
C CYS A 285 -13.14 9.71 38.10
N LYS A 286 -12.32 9.00 38.88
CA LYS A 286 -10.99 9.46 39.26
C LYS A 286 -10.04 9.42 38.01
N LYS A 287 -9.06 10.32 37.97
CA LYS A 287 -8.04 10.32 36.90
C LYS A 287 -7.31 8.99 36.78
N ALA A 288 -7.09 8.30 37.91
CA ALA A 288 -6.51 6.97 37.95
C ALA A 288 -7.37 5.86 37.30
N ASP A 289 -8.68 6.10 37.17
CA ASP A 289 -9.62 5.14 36.57
C ASP A 289 -9.86 5.42 35.07
N LYS A 290 -9.21 6.44 34.50
CA LYS A 290 -9.34 6.75 33.08
C LYS A 290 -9.07 5.51 32.21
N GLY A 291 -10.03 5.16 31.35
CA GLY A 291 -9.97 3.99 30.48
C GLY A 291 -10.35 2.67 31.16
N ARG A 292 -10.61 2.65 32.48
CA ARG A 292 -11.06 1.46 33.20
C ARG A 292 -12.59 1.27 33.07
N HIS A 293 -13.03 0.04 33.27
CA HIS A 293 -14.47 -0.31 33.26
C HIS A 293 -15.00 -0.40 34.67
N GLY A 294 -16.25 0.01 34.85
CA GLY A 294 -17.00 -0.15 36.09
C GLY A 294 -18.39 -0.72 35.81
N LYS A 295 -18.91 -1.58 36.71
CA LYS A 295 -20.22 -2.21 36.58
C LYS A 295 -21.25 -1.44 37.41
N ALA A 296 -22.36 -1.01 36.83
CA ALA A 296 -23.45 -0.37 37.53
C ALA A 296 -24.33 -1.44 38.27
N LYS A 297 -25.20 -1.02 39.19
CA LYS A 297 -26.15 -1.91 39.86
C LYS A 297 -27.01 -2.70 38.87
N SER A 298 -27.35 -2.12 37.71
CA SER A 298 -28.08 -2.78 36.63
C SER A 298 -27.29 -3.87 35.88
N GLY A 299 -26.03 -4.12 36.26
CA GLY A 299 -25.15 -5.06 35.57
C GLY A 299 -24.47 -4.45 34.31
N LYS A 300 -24.89 -3.29 33.80
CA LYS A 300 -24.34 -2.65 32.65
C LYS A 300 -22.95 -2.08 32.94
N VAL A 301 -22.02 -2.20 31.93
CA VAL A 301 -20.64 -1.76 32.06
C VAL A 301 -20.47 -0.35 31.47
N TYR A 302 -19.75 0.49 32.19
CA TYR A 302 -19.43 1.86 31.83
C TYR A 302 -17.90 2.06 31.80
N THR A 303 -17.42 2.95 30.97
CA THR A 303 -15.99 3.30 30.87
C THR A 303 -15.77 4.70 31.43
N CYS A 304 -14.72 4.88 32.22
CA CYS A 304 -14.29 6.19 32.68
C CYS A 304 -13.62 6.95 31.51
N LYS A 305 -14.32 7.89 30.90
CA LYS A 305 -13.84 8.68 29.74
C LYS A 305 -14.25 10.17 29.83
N TYR A 306 -13.58 11.02 29.08
CA TYR A 306 -13.92 12.44 29.03
C TYR A 306 -15.31 12.64 28.41
N ASP A 307 -16.08 13.56 28.97
CA ASP A 307 -17.31 14.09 28.39
C ASP A 307 -17.04 15.26 27.44
N ALA A 308 -18.08 15.81 26.83
CA ALA A 308 -17.97 16.94 25.92
C ALA A 308 -17.34 18.19 26.55
N ASN A 309 -17.42 18.31 27.88
CA ASN A 309 -16.88 19.42 28.66
C ASN A 309 -15.49 19.11 29.25
N GLY A 310 -14.82 18.05 28.76
CA GLY A 310 -13.47 17.66 29.20
C GLY A 310 -13.40 17.07 30.63
N LYS A 311 -14.53 16.67 31.23
CA LYS A 311 -14.57 16.07 32.58
C LYS A 311 -14.65 14.55 32.51
N LEU A 312 -13.90 13.84 33.37
CA LEU A 312 -13.93 12.38 33.43
C LEU A 312 -15.21 11.88 34.11
N ARG A 313 -15.98 11.03 33.36
CA ARG A 313 -17.24 10.45 33.82
C ARG A 313 -17.41 9.02 33.38
N TRP A 314 -18.23 8.25 34.13
CA TRP A 314 -18.65 6.90 33.76
C TRP A 314 -19.69 6.97 32.63
N ARG A 315 -19.32 6.57 31.42
CA ARG A 315 -20.16 6.64 30.22
C ARG A 315 -20.20 5.29 29.49
N ALA A 316 -21.34 4.99 28.85
CA ALA A 316 -21.52 3.80 28.03
C ALA A 316 -20.65 3.83 26.76
#